data_15ee9dce39ba54b831d42161f9dc1c72
#
_entry.id   15ee9dce39ba54b831d42161f9dc1c72
#
_cell.length_a   1.000
_cell.length_b   1.000
_cell.length_c   1.000
_cell.angle_alpha   90.00
_cell.angle_beta   90.00
_cell.angle_gamma   90.00
#
_symmetry.space_group_name_H-M   'P 1'
#
loop_
_entity.id
_entity.type
_entity.pdbx_description
1 polymer ?
#
loop_
_entity_poly.entity_id
_entity_poly.type
_entity_poly.pdbx_seq_one_letter_code
_entity_poly.pdbx_strand_id
1 'polypeptide(L)'
;MILVPPVISQTTTLSVTVSTNKTQYSPAETVSISGLVHDNQNNTVFGAGVSILVNGTGNNPIYVQLVYTDQSGAYSDSFILAANSVAGQYTVYVSASKSGYTNGQIQTQFSVAATSTTTSTSHTTTSSSSSSTTTVPQPPMCLIATAAYGSELTPEVTLLRNFRDRDVLKTSAGANFMQAFNAFYYSFSPQVASFISSDNNLRTVVKAILYPLVGILYLSNIVFTATSFNGELAVTLAGMFASISLGTIYLGPIALVLSRFFKFNRSSRYIRIIRVTCVMIVFSLLGLFLAEVAQLTALMTATAVGTVLSCIVLGSLFIPWIVTRLGRNRATIRRMRGKAENEQV
;
A
#
# COMPACT_ATOMS: atom_id res chain seq x y z
N MET A 1 -45.06 -19.86 18.35
CA MET A 1 -43.84 -18.99 18.49
C MET A 1 -42.63 -19.92 18.36
N ILE A 2 -42.04 -19.98 17.15
CA ILE A 2 -40.90 -20.89 16.87
C ILE A 2 -39.65 -20.12 17.30
N LEU A 3 -38.98 -20.59 18.35
CA LEU A 3 -37.69 -20.10 18.79
C LEU A 3 -36.64 -20.57 17.76
N VAL A 4 -36.16 -19.67 16.92
CA VAL A 4 -34.98 -19.92 16.07
C VAL A 4 -33.75 -19.76 16.96
N PRO A 5 -32.92 -20.81 17.17
CA PRO A 5 -31.72 -20.68 17.96
C PRO A 5 -30.75 -19.74 17.24
N PRO A 6 -29.97 -18.91 17.98
CA PRO A 6 -28.96 -18.06 17.37
C PRO A 6 -27.92 -18.93 16.67
N VAL A 7 -27.72 -18.70 15.38
CA VAL A 7 -26.60 -19.28 14.63
C VAL A 7 -25.32 -18.62 15.16
N ILE A 8 -24.61 -19.33 16.03
CA ILE A 8 -23.24 -18.93 16.43
C ILE A 8 -22.36 -19.17 15.20
N SER A 9 -22.05 -18.11 14.47
CA SER A 9 -21.04 -18.14 13.41
C SER A 9 -19.70 -18.47 14.08
N GLN A 10 -19.26 -19.71 13.99
CA GLN A 10 -17.92 -20.10 14.41
C GLN A 10 -16.92 -19.45 13.43
N THR A 11 -16.15 -18.48 13.91
CA THR A 11 -15.06 -17.91 13.13
C THR A 11 -13.96 -18.97 13.02
N THR A 12 -13.76 -19.48 11.81
CA THR A 12 -12.72 -20.46 11.51
C THR A 12 -11.34 -19.76 11.55
N THR A 13 -10.42 -20.27 12.38
CA THR A 13 -9.08 -19.70 12.56
C THR A 13 -8.11 -20.36 11.58
N LEU A 14 -7.20 -19.57 10.99
CA LEU A 14 -6.11 -20.08 10.16
C LEU A 14 -4.98 -20.63 11.04
N SER A 15 -4.51 -21.82 10.72
CA SER A 15 -3.27 -22.42 11.23
C SER A 15 -2.19 -22.28 10.14
N VAL A 16 -1.00 -21.82 10.51
CA VAL A 16 0.11 -21.57 9.58
C VAL A 16 1.32 -22.36 10.04
N THR A 17 2.04 -22.97 9.10
CA THR A 17 3.35 -23.54 9.35
C THR A 17 4.42 -22.74 8.62
N VAL A 18 5.66 -22.74 9.10
CA VAL A 18 6.80 -22.12 8.45
C VAL A 18 8.07 -22.93 8.65
N SER A 19 8.85 -23.03 7.60
CA SER A 19 10.19 -23.63 7.62
C SER A 19 11.14 -22.88 6.71
N THR A 20 12.42 -22.91 7.03
CA THR A 20 13.52 -22.46 6.17
C THR A 20 14.27 -23.67 5.66
N ASN A 21 14.85 -23.58 4.45
CA ASN A 21 15.59 -24.71 3.86
C ASN A 21 16.90 -25.05 4.59
N LYS A 22 17.39 -24.17 5.48
CA LYS A 22 18.54 -24.38 6.36
C LYS A 22 18.30 -23.69 7.71
N THR A 23 19.02 -24.12 8.73
CA THR A 23 19.04 -23.47 10.06
C THR A 23 20.18 -22.44 10.19
N GLN A 24 21.19 -22.53 9.30
CA GLN A 24 22.32 -21.61 9.27
C GLN A 24 22.69 -21.26 7.82
N TYR A 25 22.99 -19.99 7.58
CA TYR A 25 23.34 -19.42 6.28
C TYR A 25 24.62 -18.60 6.38
N SER A 26 25.30 -18.42 5.24
CA SER A 26 26.37 -17.45 5.04
C SER A 26 25.81 -16.14 4.45
N PRO A 27 26.49 -14.99 4.62
CA PRO A 27 26.17 -13.79 3.85
C PRO A 27 26.16 -14.06 2.33
N ALA A 28 25.31 -13.36 1.59
CA ALA A 28 25.03 -13.56 0.17
C ALA A 28 24.39 -14.91 -0.21
N GLU A 29 23.98 -15.72 0.75
CA GLU A 29 23.29 -16.99 0.49
C GLU A 29 21.77 -16.79 0.33
N THR A 30 21.14 -17.66 -0.45
CA THR A 30 19.69 -17.65 -0.66
C THR A 30 18.98 -18.38 0.49
N VAL A 31 18.05 -17.68 1.14
CA VAL A 31 17.12 -18.23 2.14
C VAL A 31 15.82 -18.55 1.44
N SER A 32 15.39 -19.81 1.49
CA SER A 32 14.06 -20.22 1.02
C SER A 32 13.16 -20.47 2.22
N ILE A 33 11.96 -19.90 2.17
CA ILE A 33 10.93 -19.98 3.22
C ILE A 33 9.72 -20.67 2.61
N SER A 34 9.16 -21.66 3.29
CA SER A 34 7.97 -22.37 2.83
C SER A 34 7.09 -22.79 4.00
N GLY A 35 5.82 -23.09 3.71
CA GLY A 35 4.87 -23.55 4.70
C GLY A 35 3.50 -23.85 4.12
N LEU A 36 2.56 -24.16 5.00
CA LEU A 36 1.19 -24.51 4.68
C LEU A 36 0.24 -23.66 5.50
N VAL A 37 -0.93 -23.39 4.95
CA VAL A 37 -2.05 -22.74 5.64
C VAL A 37 -3.25 -23.67 5.61
N HIS A 38 -3.75 -24.00 6.79
CA HIS A 38 -4.94 -24.82 7.01
C HIS A 38 -5.95 -24.07 7.88
N ASP A 39 -7.19 -24.52 7.86
CA ASP A 39 -8.18 -24.10 8.84
C ASP A 39 -8.12 -24.96 10.12
N ASN A 40 -8.94 -24.64 11.10
CA ASN A 40 -9.04 -25.40 12.36
C ASN A 40 -9.63 -26.82 12.18
N GLN A 41 -10.12 -27.17 10.99
CA GLN A 41 -10.59 -28.51 10.60
C GLN A 41 -9.54 -29.25 9.76
N ASN A 42 -8.33 -28.68 9.63
CA ASN A 42 -7.23 -29.20 8.81
C ASN A 42 -7.49 -29.22 7.29
N ASN A 43 -8.47 -28.43 6.81
CA ASN A 43 -8.65 -28.24 5.37
C ASN A 43 -7.64 -27.24 4.83
N THR A 44 -7.14 -27.50 3.64
CA THR A 44 -6.22 -26.59 2.94
C THR A 44 -6.92 -25.27 2.54
N VAL A 45 -6.25 -24.15 2.71
CA VAL A 45 -6.84 -22.83 2.43
C VAL A 45 -6.18 -22.22 1.20
N PHE A 46 -6.80 -22.38 0.04
CA PHE A 46 -6.38 -21.79 -1.23
C PHE A 46 -6.55 -20.27 -1.23
N GLY A 47 -5.59 -19.52 -1.81
CA GLY A 47 -5.68 -18.06 -1.99
C GLY A 47 -5.68 -17.25 -0.69
N ALA A 48 -5.14 -17.79 0.41
CA ALA A 48 -4.84 -17.01 1.60
C ALA A 48 -3.63 -16.11 1.33
N GLY A 49 -3.71 -14.84 1.71
CA GLY A 49 -2.58 -13.94 1.68
C GLY A 49 -1.64 -14.25 2.84
N VAL A 50 -0.38 -14.56 2.55
CA VAL A 50 0.66 -14.89 3.52
C VAL A 50 1.73 -13.80 3.50
N SER A 51 1.84 -13.06 4.59
CA SER A 51 2.87 -12.05 4.80
C SER A 51 4.07 -12.67 5.51
N ILE A 52 5.23 -12.54 4.91
CA ILE A 52 6.52 -13.00 5.41
C ILE A 52 7.35 -11.77 5.78
N LEU A 53 7.78 -11.67 7.03
CA LEU A 53 8.72 -10.66 7.52
C LEU A 53 9.95 -11.36 8.09
N VAL A 54 11.13 -10.96 7.65
CA VAL A 54 12.40 -11.42 8.24
C VAL A 54 13.09 -10.25 8.93
N ASN A 55 13.31 -10.40 10.21
CA ASN A 55 14.10 -9.46 11.01
C ASN A 55 15.52 -9.98 11.20
N GLY A 56 16.50 -9.10 10.99
CA GLY A 56 17.90 -9.35 11.29
C GLY A 56 18.23 -9.19 12.77
N THR A 57 19.53 -9.29 13.10
CA THR A 57 20.06 -9.01 14.43
C THR A 57 19.66 -7.58 14.85
N GLY A 58 19.13 -7.40 16.07
CA GLY A 58 18.61 -6.11 16.55
C GLY A 58 17.17 -5.82 16.14
N ASN A 59 16.45 -6.83 15.66
CA ASN A 59 15.01 -6.74 15.31
C ASN A 59 14.69 -5.78 14.14
N ASN A 60 15.67 -5.50 13.28
CA ASN A 60 15.48 -4.68 12.09
C ASN A 60 14.93 -5.52 10.93
N PRO A 61 13.86 -5.09 10.24
CA PRO A 61 13.32 -5.79 9.09
C PRO A 61 14.31 -5.73 7.91
N ILE A 62 14.69 -6.90 7.40
CA ILE A 62 15.59 -7.04 6.25
C ILE A 62 14.87 -7.54 5.00
N TYR A 63 13.73 -8.20 5.17
CA TYR A 63 12.95 -8.75 4.08
C TYR A 63 11.45 -8.76 4.43
N VAL A 64 10.61 -8.34 3.51
CA VAL A 64 9.14 -8.38 3.64
C VAL A 64 8.53 -8.77 2.30
N GLN A 65 7.66 -9.79 2.30
CA GLN A 65 6.97 -10.26 1.09
C GLN A 65 5.55 -10.69 1.40
N LEU A 66 4.65 -10.50 0.43
CA LEU A 66 3.32 -11.08 0.40
C LEU A 66 3.25 -12.11 -0.72
N VAL A 67 2.86 -13.33 -0.35
CA VAL A 67 2.59 -14.44 -1.27
C VAL A 67 1.18 -14.97 -1.06
N TYR A 68 0.67 -15.77 -1.97
CA TYR A 68 -0.64 -16.40 -1.83
C TYR A 68 -0.48 -17.92 -1.84
N THR A 69 -1.33 -18.60 -1.05
CA THR A 69 -1.36 -20.06 -1.02
C THR A 69 -1.93 -20.62 -2.31
N ASP A 70 -1.35 -21.72 -2.77
CA ASP A 70 -1.84 -22.53 -3.89
C ASP A 70 -3.03 -23.42 -3.50
N GLN A 71 -3.47 -24.30 -4.42
CA GLN A 71 -4.60 -25.22 -4.18
C GLN A 71 -4.36 -26.22 -3.05
N SER A 72 -3.11 -26.52 -2.73
CA SER A 72 -2.73 -27.39 -1.61
C SER A 72 -2.61 -26.64 -0.28
N GLY A 73 -2.85 -25.30 -0.28
CA GLY A 73 -2.61 -24.45 0.87
C GLY A 73 -1.13 -24.12 1.09
N ALA A 74 -0.24 -24.50 0.16
CA ALA A 74 1.18 -24.26 0.28
C ALA A 74 1.56 -22.84 -0.17
N TYR A 75 2.57 -22.28 0.47
CA TYR A 75 3.24 -21.04 0.05
C TYR A 75 4.75 -21.21 0.10
N SER A 76 5.45 -20.52 -0.76
CA SER A 76 6.92 -20.47 -0.78
C SER A 76 7.41 -19.14 -1.30
N ASP A 77 8.57 -18.72 -0.78
CA ASP A 77 9.28 -17.53 -1.24
C ASP A 77 10.78 -17.67 -0.96
N SER A 78 11.61 -16.84 -1.60
CA SER A 78 13.05 -16.85 -1.39
C SER A 78 13.68 -15.48 -1.55
N PHE A 79 14.72 -15.19 -0.77
CA PHE A 79 15.49 -13.95 -0.88
C PHE A 79 16.98 -14.22 -0.66
N ILE A 80 17.82 -13.29 -1.12
CA ILE A 80 19.26 -13.36 -0.94
C ILE A 80 19.67 -12.48 0.25
N LEU A 81 20.38 -13.04 1.20
CA LEU A 81 21.00 -12.27 2.29
C LEU A 81 22.01 -11.27 1.70
N ALA A 82 22.04 -10.07 2.27
CA ALA A 82 23.04 -9.09 1.88
C ALA A 82 24.46 -9.61 2.15
N ALA A 83 25.42 -9.27 1.29
CA ALA A 83 26.81 -9.69 1.46
C ALA A 83 27.46 -9.16 2.75
N ASN A 84 26.90 -8.08 3.32
CA ASN A 84 27.29 -7.48 4.59
C ASN A 84 26.34 -7.85 5.74
N SER A 85 25.59 -8.95 5.62
CA SER A 85 24.70 -9.43 6.68
C SER A 85 25.48 -9.69 7.97
N VAL A 86 24.99 -9.13 9.07
CA VAL A 86 25.63 -9.28 10.38
C VAL A 86 25.40 -10.69 10.91
N ALA A 87 26.47 -11.32 11.43
CA ALA A 87 26.36 -12.63 12.05
C ALA A 87 25.44 -12.59 13.28
N GLY A 88 24.61 -13.61 13.44
CA GLY A 88 23.68 -13.72 14.56
C GLY A 88 22.36 -14.33 14.18
N GLN A 89 21.36 -14.17 15.03
CA GLN A 89 20.05 -14.79 14.87
C GLN A 89 19.07 -13.88 14.16
N TYR A 90 18.38 -14.45 13.18
CA TYR A 90 17.35 -13.82 12.34
C TYR A 90 16.01 -14.49 12.60
N THR A 91 14.95 -13.72 12.70
CA THR A 91 13.61 -14.23 12.98
C THR A 91 12.71 -14.02 11.77
N VAL A 92 12.04 -15.08 11.35
CA VAL A 92 11.03 -15.09 10.30
C VAL A 92 9.66 -15.09 10.93
N TYR A 93 8.88 -14.04 10.71
CA TYR A 93 7.48 -13.94 11.13
C TYR A 93 6.60 -14.18 9.92
N VAL A 94 5.58 -15.01 10.09
CA VAL A 94 4.59 -15.30 9.04
C VAL A 94 3.20 -15.08 9.58
N SER A 95 2.38 -14.37 8.80
CA SER A 95 0.98 -14.12 9.10
C SER A 95 0.14 -14.46 7.88
N ALA A 96 -0.89 -15.30 8.05
CA ALA A 96 -1.85 -15.61 7.00
C ALA A 96 -3.19 -14.95 7.29
N SER A 97 -3.86 -14.46 6.24
CA SER A 97 -5.20 -13.90 6.33
C SER A 97 -6.04 -14.25 5.10
N LYS A 98 -7.33 -14.40 5.32
CA LYS A 98 -8.34 -14.62 4.29
C LYS A 98 -9.70 -14.12 4.77
N SER A 99 -10.50 -13.57 3.86
CA SER A 99 -11.87 -13.14 4.19
C SER A 99 -12.70 -14.31 4.73
N GLY A 100 -13.37 -14.10 5.84
CA GLY A 100 -14.18 -15.13 6.53
C GLY A 100 -13.41 -15.98 7.54
N TYR A 101 -12.10 -15.73 7.73
CA TYR A 101 -11.26 -16.44 8.70
C TYR A 101 -10.63 -15.47 9.70
N THR A 102 -10.31 -15.98 10.88
CA THR A 102 -9.41 -15.30 11.83
C THR A 102 -7.96 -15.55 11.41
N ASN A 103 -7.12 -14.50 11.43
CA ASN A 103 -5.74 -14.58 11.01
C ASN A 103 -4.91 -15.54 11.85
N GLY A 104 -4.05 -16.34 11.19
CA GLY A 104 -3.03 -17.18 11.81
C GLY A 104 -1.67 -16.52 11.78
N GLN A 105 -0.83 -16.75 12.81
CA GLN A 105 0.53 -16.23 12.89
C GLN A 105 1.47 -17.30 13.46
N ILE A 106 2.72 -17.30 12.97
CA ILE A 106 3.80 -18.17 13.44
C ILE A 106 5.15 -17.50 13.22
N GLN A 107 6.17 -17.95 13.92
CA GLN A 107 7.55 -17.52 13.69
C GLN A 107 8.51 -18.70 13.70
N THR A 108 9.64 -18.55 12.99
CA THR A 108 10.81 -19.44 13.03
C THR A 108 12.08 -18.61 13.02
N GLN A 109 13.23 -19.26 13.25
CA GLN A 109 14.53 -18.58 13.34
C GLN A 109 15.57 -19.33 12.53
N PHE A 110 16.54 -18.58 12.01
CA PHE A 110 17.78 -19.12 11.44
C PHE A 110 18.97 -18.26 11.87
N SER A 111 20.18 -18.79 11.79
CA SER A 111 21.40 -18.04 12.12
C SER A 111 22.19 -17.69 10.86
N VAL A 112 22.88 -16.55 10.89
CA VAL A 112 23.88 -16.16 9.89
C VAL A 112 25.25 -16.28 10.51
N ALA A 113 26.15 -17.03 9.82
CA ALA A 113 27.53 -17.24 10.26
C ALA A 113 28.37 -15.97 10.09
N ALA A 114 29.35 -15.77 10.96
CA ALA A 114 30.36 -14.75 10.77
C ALA A 114 31.22 -15.05 9.55
N THR A 115 31.48 -14.06 8.70
CA THR A 115 32.47 -14.20 7.62
C THR A 115 33.87 -14.28 8.26
N SER A 116 34.50 -15.45 8.22
CA SER A 116 35.89 -15.62 8.68
C SER A 116 36.84 -14.95 7.69
N THR A 117 37.12 -13.66 7.86
CA THR A 117 38.26 -13.04 7.20
C THR A 117 39.47 -13.31 8.07
N THR A 118 40.29 -14.23 7.63
CA THR A 118 41.60 -14.52 8.26
C THR A 118 42.50 -13.31 8.03
N THR A 119 42.55 -12.40 8.98
CA THR A 119 43.64 -11.43 9.12
C THR A 119 44.00 -11.39 10.59
N SER A 120 45.12 -12.06 10.88
CA SER A 120 45.78 -11.97 12.18
C SER A 120 46.27 -10.55 12.41
N THR A 121 45.77 -9.89 13.45
CA THR A 121 46.55 -8.90 14.21
C THR A 121 45.90 -8.73 15.58
N SER A 122 46.64 -9.06 16.60
CA SER A 122 46.39 -8.77 18.02
C SER A 122 46.30 -7.27 18.24
N HIS A 123 45.40 -6.81 19.08
CA HIS A 123 45.69 -5.93 20.23
C HIS A 123 44.42 -5.47 20.98
N THR A 124 44.41 -5.84 22.25
CA THR A 124 44.20 -5.00 23.46
C THR A 124 42.87 -4.32 23.64
N THR A 125 42.20 -4.81 24.69
CA THR A 125 41.12 -4.26 25.52
C THR A 125 41.24 -2.77 25.79
N THR A 126 40.16 -2.02 25.55
CA THR A 126 39.81 -0.90 26.42
C THR A 126 38.28 -0.72 26.37
N SER A 127 37.66 -0.94 27.51
CA SER A 127 36.27 -0.63 27.80
C SER A 127 36.06 0.88 27.81
N SER A 128 35.15 1.39 27.00
CA SER A 128 34.57 2.71 27.21
C SER A 128 33.11 2.67 26.81
N SER A 129 32.26 2.58 27.80
CA SER A 129 30.84 2.82 27.74
C SER A 129 30.56 4.28 27.34
N SER A 130 30.09 4.50 26.15
CA SER A 130 29.37 5.74 25.85
C SER A 130 28.12 5.34 25.02
N SER A 131 27.01 5.38 25.73
CA SER A 131 25.66 5.28 25.15
C SER A 131 25.39 6.50 24.29
N SER A 132 25.74 6.42 23.01
CA SER A 132 25.18 7.28 21.99
C SER A 132 24.01 6.51 21.35
N THR A 133 22.80 6.89 21.75
CA THR A 133 21.55 6.47 21.09
C THR A 133 21.57 7.02 19.68
N THR A 134 22.23 6.30 18.76
CA THR A 134 22.06 6.52 17.33
C THR A 134 20.69 5.95 16.99
N THR A 135 19.69 6.81 16.93
CA THR A 135 18.38 6.51 16.36
C THR A 135 18.62 6.14 14.88
N VAL A 136 18.76 4.83 14.63
CA VAL A 136 18.68 4.29 13.27
C VAL A 136 17.31 4.69 12.76
N PRO A 137 17.17 5.34 11.59
CA PRO A 137 15.87 5.69 11.04
C PRO A 137 15.09 4.40 10.85
N GLN A 138 14.12 4.16 11.73
CA GLN A 138 13.20 3.04 11.59
C GLN A 138 12.43 3.27 10.29
N PRO A 139 12.34 2.26 9.39
CA PRO A 139 11.61 2.45 8.14
C PRO A 139 10.19 2.91 8.45
N PRO A 140 9.69 3.93 7.75
CA PRO A 140 8.43 4.60 8.10
C PRO A 140 7.29 3.58 8.18
N MET A 141 6.69 3.46 9.35
CA MET A 141 5.58 2.55 9.62
C MET A 141 4.29 3.05 8.97
N CYS A 142 3.45 2.15 8.46
CA CYS A 142 2.08 2.45 8.03
C CYS A 142 1.17 2.56 9.26
N LEU A 143 1.39 3.55 10.14
CA LEU A 143 0.81 3.65 11.49
C LEU A 143 -0.71 3.49 11.51
N ILE A 144 -1.43 4.21 10.65
CA ILE A 144 -2.90 4.16 10.58
C ILE A 144 -3.38 2.77 10.17
N ALA A 145 -2.75 2.17 9.14
CA ALA A 145 -3.11 0.83 8.69
C ALA A 145 -2.77 -0.21 9.75
N THR A 146 -1.58 -0.14 10.36
CA THR A 146 -1.19 -1.03 11.47
C THR A 146 -2.16 -0.94 12.65
N ALA A 147 -2.58 0.28 13.04
CA ALA A 147 -3.55 0.48 14.11
C ALA A 147 -4.93 -0.09 13.75
N ALA A 148 -5.38 0.08 12.50
CA ALA A 148 -6.66 -0.43 12.03
C ALA A 148 -6.66 -1.96 11.93
N TYR A 149 -5.64 -2.56 11.31
CA TYR A 149 -5.56 -4.01 11.12
C TYR A 149 -5.04 -4.76 12.35
N GLY A 150 -4.43 -4.06 13.31
CA GLY A 150 -3.97 -4.61 14.59
C GLY A 150 -2.59 -5.25 14.55
N SER A 151 -1.96 -5.35 13.37
CA SER A 151 -0.59 -5.87 13.20
C SER A 151 0.05 -5.29 11.94
N GLU A 152 1.36 -5.12 11.99
CA GLU A 152 2.20 -4.77 10.84
C GLU A 152 2.34 -5.92 9.83
N LEU A 153 2.03 -7.14 10.28
CA LEU A 153 2.19 -8.39 9.52
C LEU A 153 0.93 -8.78 8.76
N THR A 154 -0.13 -7.97 8.79
CA THR A 154 -1.32 -8.27 8.00
C THR A 154 -1.03 -8.10 6.51
N PRO A 155 -1.63 -8.93 5.65
CA PRO A 155 -1.41 -8.86 4.20
C PRO A 155 -1.65 -7.48 3.63
N GLU A 156 -2.64 -6.75 4.14
CA GLU A 156 -2.98 -5.41 3.68
C GLU A 156 -1.86 -4.41 4.01
N VAL A 157 -1.33 -4.45 5.25
CA VAL A 157 -0.22 -3.57 5.66
C VAL A 157 1.07 -3.94 4.91
N THR A 158 1.30 -5.23 4.71
CA THR A 158 2.45 -5.74 3.94
C THR A 158 2.37 -5.29 2.48
N LEU A 159 1.19 -5.34 1.85
CA LEU A 159 0.98 -4.84 0.49
C LEU A 159 1.31 -3.35 0.37
N LEU A 160 0.84 -2.53 1.32
CA LEU A 160 1.14 -1.09 1.39
C LEU A 160 2.66 -0.83 1.48
N ARG A 161 3.35 -1.59 2.33
CA ARG A 161 4.81 -1.49 2.50
C ARG A 161 5.56 -1.94 1.25
N ASN A 162 5.20 -3.09 0.69
CA ASN A 162 5.84 -3.60 -0.51
C ASN A 162 5.73 -2.64 -1.67
N PHE A 163 4.54 -2.11 -1.94
CA PHE A 163 4.35 -1.11 -2.98
C PHE A 163 5.23 0.12 -2.75
N ARG A 164 5.28 0.64 -1.51
CA ARG A 164 6.15 1.76 -1.16
C ARG A 164 7.64 1.43 -1.33
N ASP A 165 8.10 0.32 -0.74
CA ASP A 165 9.53 0.03 -0.56
C ASP A 165 10.17 -0.59 -1.81
N ARG A 166 9.41 -1.42 -2.54
CA ARG A 166 9.93 -2.14 -3.71
C ARG A 166 9.71 -1.42 -5.02
N ASP A 167 8.62 -0.68 -5.13
CA ASP A 167 8.21 -0.04 -6.38
C ASP A 167 8.45 1.46 -6.35
N VAL A 168 7.93 2.17 -5.33
CA VAL A 168 7.99 3.63 -5.27
C VAL A 168 9.39 4.14 -4.87
N LEU A 169 9.95 3.65 -3.75
CA LEU A 169 11.23 4.16 -3.22
C LEU A 169 12.45 3.82 -4.08
N LYS A 170 12.34 2.90 -5.03
CA LYS A 170 13.45 2.56 -5.96
C LYS A 170 13.61 3.56 -7.10
N THR A 171 12.67 4.47 -7.27
CA THR A 171 12.67 5.48 -8.32
C THR A 171 12.96 6.85 -7.73
N SER A 172 13.61 7.73 -8.49
CA SER A 172 13.94 9.08 -8.04
C SER A 172 12.68 9.91 -7.80
N ALA A 173 11.71 9.87 -8.71
CA ALA A 173 10.44 10.57 -8.56
C ALA A 173 9.65 10.06 -7.35
N GLY A 174 9.59 8.74 -7.17
CA GLY A 174 8.91 8.12 -6.05
C GLY A 174 9.56 8.41 -4.70
N ALA A 175 10.88 8.34 -4.60
CA ALA A 175 11.62 8.64 -3.38
C ALA A 175 11.40 10.10 -2.93
N ASN A 176 11.50 11.06 -3.87
CA ASN A 176 11.24 12.48 -3.58
C ASN A 176 9.78 12.76 -3.20
N PHE A 177 8.82 12.10 -3.85
CA PHE A 177 7.41 12.14 -3.44
C PHE A 177 7.23 11.60 -2.01
N MET A 178 7.80 10.43 -1.69
CA MET A 178 7.68 9.81 -0.38
C MET A 178 8.32 10.63 0.73
N GLN A 179 9.36 11.40 0.45
CA GLN A 179 9.93 12.33 1.43
C GLN A 179 8.89 13.38 1.86
N ALA A 180 8.22 14.03 0.90
CA ALA A 180 7.18 15.01 1.20
C ALA A 180 5.94 14.36 1.85
N PHE A 181 5.51 13.20 1.32
CA PHE A 181 4.40 12.44 1.86
C PHE A 181 4.66 12.03 3.32
N ASN A 182 5.84 11.51 3.64
CA ASN A 182 6.19 11.09 5.00
C ASN A 182 6.18 12.29 5.96
N ALA A 183 6.76 13.43 5.56
CA ALA A 183 6.73 14.64 6.38
C ALA A 183 5.28 15.06 6.73
N PHE A 184 4.38 15.03 5.76
CA PHE A 184 2.97 15.30 5.97
C PHE A 184 2.29 14.19 6.81
N TYR A 185 2.46 12.92 6.44
CA TYR A 185 1.79 11.79 7.07
C TYR A 185 2.15 11.66 8.55
N TYR A 186 3.42 11.78 8.91
CA TYR A 186 3.86 11.66 10.31
C TYR A 186 3.51 12.85 11.19
N SER A 187 3.10 13.99 10.61
CA SER A 187 2.62 15.12 11.40
C SER A 187 1.31 14.82 12.15
N PHE A 188 0.49 13.88 11.67
CA PHE A 188 -0.82 13.56 12.27
C PHE A 188 -1.05 12.07 12.55
N SER A 189 -0.38 11.17 11.81
CA SER A 189 -0.67 9.73 11.87
C SER A 189 -0.42 9.07 13.22
N PRO A 190 0.55 9.48 14.08
CA PRO A 190 0.71 8.88 15.40
C PRO A 190 -0.51 9.10 16.29
N GLN A 191 -1.07 10.31 16.29
CA GLN A 191 -2.24 10.66 17.09
C GLN A 191 -3.49 9.89 16.59
N VAL A 192 -3.68 9.85 15.25
CA VAL A 192 -4.77 9.10 14.63
C VAL A 192 -4.65 7.59 14.91
N ALA A 193 -3.45 7.02 14.81
CA ALA A 193 -3.21 5.61 15.08
C ALA A 193 -3.50 5.25 16.55
N SER A 194 -3.08 6.09 17.51
CA SER A 194 -3.40 5.93 18.92
C SER A 194 -4.92 5.95 19.16
N PHE A 195 -5.63 6.88 18.52
CA PHE A 195 -7.07 6.97 18.64
C PHE A 195 -7.79 5.74 18.04
N ILE A 196 -7.35 5.24 16.88
CA ILE A 196 -7.90 4.03 16.26
C ILE A 196 -7.67 2.80 17.13
N SER A 197 -6.50 2.68 17.78
CA SER A 197 -6.18 1.52 18.60
C SER A 197 -6.98 1.45 19.89
N SER A 198 -7.57 2.55 20.36
CA SER A 198 -8.34 2.61 21.60
C SER A 198 -9.79 2.09 21.46
N ASP A 199 -10.36 2.05 20.25
CA ASP A 199 -11.75 1.65 20.02
C ASP A 199 -11.88 0.63 18.87
N ASN A 200 -12.49 -0.53 19.19
CA ASN A 200 -12.67 -1.61 18.22
C ASN A 200 -13.69 -1.27 17.11
N ASN A 201 -14.70 -0.45 17.41
CA ASN A 201 -15.66 0.02 16.40
C ASN A 201 -14.95 0.95 15.41
N LEU A 202 -14.10 1.83 15.90
CA LEU A 202 -13.31 2.73 15.07
C LEU A 202 -12.33 1.98 14.17
N ARG A 203 -11.70 0.92 14.66
CA ARG A 203 -10.89 0.01 13.84
C ARG A 203 -11.69 -0.54 12.66
N THR A 204 -12.92 -1.02 12.90
CA THR A 204 -13.79 -1.58 11.86
C THR A 204 -14.14 -0.52 10.80
N VAL A 205 -14.49 0.69 11.23
CA VAL A 205 -14.78 1.81 10.30
C VAL A 205 -13.55 2.17 9.47
N VAL A 206 -12.38 2.28 10.11
CA VAL A 206 -11.14 2.62 9.39
C VAL A 206 -10.72 1.51 8.42
N LYS A 207 -10.89 0.23 8.77
CA LYS A 207 -10.69 -0.89 7.83
C LYS A 207 -11.58 -0.75 6.59
N ALA A 208 -12.86 -0.44 6.79
CA ALA A 208 -13.79 -0.24 5.67
C ALA A 208 -13.38 0.93 4.77
N ILE A 209 -12.84 2.01 5.34
CA ILE A 209 -12.29 3.15 4.60
C ILE A 209 -11.00 2.76 3.87
N LEU A 210 -10.12 1.97 4.46
CA LEU A 210 -8.85 1.54 3.86
C LEU A 210 -9.03 0.47 2.79
N TYR A 211 -10.13 -0.28 2.81
CA TYR A 211 -10.36 -1.37 1.87
C TYR A 211 -10.30 -0.95 0.39
N PRO A 212 -10.98 0.14 -0.06
CA PRO A 212 -10.82 0.64 -1.42
C PRO A 212 -9.38 1.08 -1.73
N LEU A 213 -8.67 1.68 -0.76
CA LEU A 213 -7.26 2.08 -0.91
C LEU A 213 -6.36 0.89 -1.24
N VAL A 214 -6.51 -0.22 -0.49
CA VAL A 214 -5.76 -1.45 -0.73
C VAL A 214 -6.03 -1.98 -2.14
N GLY A 215 -7.30 -1.97 -2.58
CA GLY A 215 -7.69 -2.35 -3.94
C GLY A 215 -7.08 -1.45 -5.02
N ILE A 216 -7.06 -0.13 -4.80
CA ILE A 216 -6.43 0.82 -5.72
C ILE A 216 -4.93 0.54 -5.84
N LEU A 217 -4.23 0.31 -4.74
CA LEU A 217 -2.79 0.06 -4.74
C LEU A 217 -2.45 -1.30 -5.36
N TYR A 218 -3.29 -2.31 -5.15
CA TYR A 218 -3.15 -3.58 -5.86
C TYR A 218 -3.23 -3.39 -7.39
N LEU A 219 -4.22 -2.64 -7.88
CA LEU A 219 -4.34 -2.32 -9.31
C LEU A 219 -3.19 -1.44 -9.80
N SER A 220 -2.70 -0.51 -8.97
CA SER A 220 -1.54 0.33 -9.30
C SER A 220 -0.26 -0.49 -9.44
N ASN A 221 -0.11 -1.55 -8.64
CA ASN A 221 1.00 -2.50 -8.77
C ASN A 221 0.93 -3.24 -10.13
N ILE A 222 -0.27 -3.62 -10.58
CA ILE A 222 -0.44 -4.22 -11.93
C ILE A 222 0.00 -3.23 -13.01
N VAL A 223 -0.39 -1.95 -12.91
CA VAL A 223 0.05 -0.90 -13.85
C VAL A 223 1.57 -0.75 -13.82
N PHE A 224 2.18 -0.71 -12.64
CA PHE A 224 3.62 -0.65 -12.45
C PHE A 224 4.33 -1.83 -13.15
N THR A 225 3.87 -3.04 -12.89
CA THR A 225 4.46 -4.27 -13.45
C THR A 225 4.30 -4.32 -14.99
N ALA A 226 3.15 -3.89 -15.52
CA ALA A 226 2.90 -3.84 -16.96
C ALA A 226 3.80 -2.83 -17.70
N THR A 227 4.30 -1.81 -17.00
CA THR A 227 5.14 -0.73 -17.56
C THR A 227 6.58 -0.76 -17.05
N SER A 228 7.01 -1.86 -16.45
CA SER A 228 8.30 -2.02 -15.76
C SER A 228 9.56 -1.94 -16.63
N PHE A 229 9.40 -1.80 -17.97
CA PHE A 229 10.51 -1.55 -18.89
C PHE A 229 11.27 -0.23 -18.59
N ASN A 230 10.64 0.72 -17.91
CA ASN A 230 11.26 1.94 -17.39
C ASN A 230 10.67 2.26 -16.01
N GLY A 231 11.50 2.18 -14.96
CA GLY A 231 11.06 2.34 -13.57
C GLY A 231 10.42 3.71 -13.26
N GLU A 232 11.00 4.81 -13.79
CA GLU A 232 10.47 6.17 -13.58
C GLU A 232 9.11 6.36 -14.29
N LEU A 233 8.97 5.82 -15.49
CA LEU A 233 7.69 5.83 -16.20
C LEU A 233 6.67 4.96 -15.47
N ALA A 234 7.06 3.78 -15.01
CA ALA A 234 6.20 2.85 -14.29
C ALA A 234 5.63 3.46 -13.01
N VAL A 235 6.48 4.07 -12.16
CA VAL A 235 6.03 4.71 -10.91
C VAL A 235 5.15 5.91 -11.19
N THR A 236 5.46 6.70 -12.22
CA THR A 236 4.66 7.87 -12.59
C THR A 236 3.26 7.46 -13.05
N LEU A 237 3.15 6.45 -13.93
CA LEU A 237 1.86 5.94 -14.41
C LEU A 237 1.05 5.26 -13.28
N ALA A 238 1.69 4.44 -12.47
CA ALA A 238 1.05 3.82 -11.32
C ALA A 238 0.57 4.86 -10.29
N GLY A 239 1.38 5.89 -10.02
CA GLY A 239 1.04 7.02 -9.15
C GLY A 239 -0.12 7.86 -9.69
N MET A 240 -0.14 8.15 -10.99
CA MET A 240 -1.26 8.84 -11.65
C MET A 240 -2.55 8.02 -11.55
N PHE A 241 -2.49 6.72 -11.85
CA PHE A 241 -3.63 5.81 -11.75
C PHE A 241 -4.17 5.77 -10.31
N ALA A 242 -3.29 5.59 -9.31
CA ALA A 242 -3.67 5.61 -7.91
C ALA A 242 -4.33 6.93 -7.51
N SER A 243 -3.74 8.05 -7.90
CA SER A 243 -4.21 9.40 -7.55
C SER A 243 -5.57 9.72 -8.16
N ILE A 244 -5.80 9.39 -9.43
CA ILE A 244 -7.10 9.56 -10.10
C ILE A 244 -8.16 8.68 -9.43
N SER A 245 -7.81 7.42 -9.13
CA SER A 245 -8.73 6.47 -8.48
C SER A 245 -9.10 6.92 -7.07
N LEU A 246 -8.13 7.40 -6.27
CA LEU A 246 -8.35 7.99 -4.95
C LEU A 246 -9.28 9.21 -5.04
N GLY A 247 -8.99 10.13 -5.96
CA GLY A 247 -9.85 11.30 -6.20
C GLY A 247 -11.28 10.91 -6.56
N THR A 248 -11.45 9.90 -7.42
CA THR A 248 -12.77 9.44 -7.86
C THR A 248 -13.55 8.78 -6.71
N ILE A 249 -12.94 7.86 -5.97
CA ILE A 249 -13.63 7.04 -4.96
C ILE A 249 -13.92 7.84 -3.69
N TYR A 250 -12.93 8.61 -3.18
CA TYR A 250 -13.07 9.32 -1.90
C TYR A 250 -13.61 10.75 -2.05
N LEU A 251 -13.12 11.50 -3.02
CA LEU A 251 -13.50 12.90 -3.19
C LEU A 251 -14.64 13.12 -4.20
N GLY A 252 -14.83 12.19 -5.14
CA GLY A 252 -15.91 12.29 -6.14
C GLY A 252 -17.30 12.39 -5.55
N PRO A 253 -17.72 11.56 -4.57
CA PRO A 253 -19.00 11.69 -3.88
C PRO A 253 -19.14 13.02 -3.16
N ILE A 254 -18.09 13.48 -2.47
CA ILE A 254 -18.06 14.78 -1.77
C ILE A 254 -18.23 15.92 -2.77
N ALA A 255 -17.49 15.88 -3.88
CA ALA A 255 -17.58 16.87 -4.95
C ALA A 255 -18.98 16.90 -5.60
N LEU A 256 -19.64 15.73 -5.71
CA LEU A 256 -21.02 15.64 -6.21
C LEU A 256 -21.98 16.34 -5.25
N VAL A 257 -21.89 16.07 -3.95
CA VAL A 257 -22.72 16.71 -2.92
C VAL A 257 -22.52 18.22 -2.94
N LEU A 258 -21.27 18.68 -2.87
CA LEU A 258 -20.93 20.10 -2.92
C LEU A 258 -21.46 20.79 -4.20
N SER A 259 -21.40 20.11 -5.35
CA SER A 259 -21.91 20.64 -6.62
C SER A 259 -23.42 20.89 -6.61
N ARG A 260 -24.17 20.17 -5.76
CA ARG A 260 -25.61 20.38 -5.54
C ARG A 260 -25.91 21.61 -4.69
N PHE A 261 -25.13 21.80 -3.62
CA PHE A 261 -25.30 22.94 -2.71
C PHE A 261 -24.95 24.28 -3.36
N PHE A 262 -23.83 24.34 -4.08
CA PHE A 262 -23.33 25.61 -4.66
C PHE A 262 -23.97 26.01 -6.00
N LYS A 263 -25.09 25.39 -6.44
CA LYS A 263 -25.76 25.68 -7.72
C LYS A 263 -24.78 26.03 -8.84
N PHE A 264 -23.72 25.26 -8.98
CA PHE A 264 -22.63 25.52 -9.91
C PHE A 264 -23.19 25.56 -11.34
N ASN A 265 -23.17 26.73 -12.00
CA ASN A 265 -23.67 26.92 -13.37
C ASN A 265 -22.81 26.09 -14.35
N ARG A 266 -23.43 25.12 -14.88
CA ARG A 266 -23.12 23.70 -14.92
C ARG A 266 -22.13 23.19 -15.96
N SER A 267 -21.85 23.86 -17.03
CA SER A 267 -21.12 23.20 -18.12
C SER A 267 -19.75 23.84 -18.40
N SER A 268 -19.73 25.16 -18.47
CA SER A 268 -18.53 25.89 -18.85
C SER A 268 -17.45 25.87 -17.76
N ARG A 269 -17.86 25.89 -16.47
CA ARG A 269 -16.89 25.89 -15.35
C ARG A 269 -16.22 24.55 -15.17
N TYR A 270 -16.96 23.42 -15.26
CA TYR A 270 -16.36 22.08 -15.17
C TYR A 270 -15.34 21.85 -16.29
N ILE A 271 -15.70 22.18 -17.53
CA ILE A 271 -14.79 22.03 -18.68
C ILE A 271 -13.55 22.91 -18.49
N ARG A 272 -13.72 24.14 -17.95
CA ARG A 272 -12.58 25.02 -17.67
C ARG A 272 -11.67 24.42 -16.58
N ILE A 273 -12.23 23.94 -15.47
CA ILE A 273 -11.44 23.32 -14.38
C ILE A 273 -10.71 22.08 -14.92
N ILE A 274 -11.38 21.20 -15.66
CA ILE A 274 -10.75 20.02 -16.25
C ILE A 274 -9.60 20.41 -17.18
N ARG A 275 -9.81 21.42 -18.06
CA ARG A 275 -8.73 21.91 -18.95
C ARG A 275 -7.53 22.45 -18.16
N VAL A 276 -7.79 23.28 -17.14
CA VAL A 276 -6.73 23.82 -16.29
C VAL A 276 -5.99 22.70 -15.58
N THR A 277 -6.71 21.73 -15.02
CA THR A 277 -6.09 20.59 -14.34
C THR A 277 -5.26 19.73 -15.31
N CYS A 278 -5.75 19.48 -16.52
CA CYS A 278 -4.97 18.76 -17.54
C CYS A 278 -3.68 19.54 -17.93
N VAL A 279 -3.77 20.84 -18.10
CA VAL A 279 -2.58 21.69 -18.36
C VAL A 279 -1.60 21.62 -17.20
N MET A 280 -2.08 21.67 -15.95
CA MET A 280 -1.23 21.54 -14.76
C MET A 280 -0.55 20.16 -14.68
N ILE A 281 -1.24 19.07 -15.05
CA ILE A 281 -0.63 17.74 -15.13
C ILE A 281 0.48 17.72 -16.17
N VAL A 282 0.22 18.20 -17.38
CA VAL A 282 1.23 18.24 -18.46
C VAL A 282 2.45 19.08 -18.03
N PHE A 283 2.21 20.26 -17.46
CA PHE A 283 3.29 21.13 -16.97
C PHE A 283 4.09 20.46 -15.84
N SER A 284 3.41 19.78 -14.92
CA SER A 284 4.04 19.09 -13.81
C SER A 284 4.87 17.88 -14.27
N LEU A 285 4.37 17.11 -15.26
CA LEU A 285 5.13 16.00 -15.87
C LEU A 285 6.37 16.50 -16.63
N LEU A 286 6.24 17.60 -17.37
CA LEU A 286 7.37 18.22 -18.03
C LEU A 286 8.40 18.73 -17.01
N GLY A 287 7.94 19.35 -15.93
CA GLY A 287 8.77 19.78 -14.82
C GLY A 287 9.48 18.61 -14.11
N LEU A 288 8.80 17.47 -13.95
CA LEU A 288 9.38 16.25 -13.38
C LEU A 288 10.53 15.75 -14.27
N PHE A 289 10.30 15.66 -15.57
CA PHE A 289 11.32 15.25 -16.53
C PHE A 289 12.54 16.20 -16.52
N LEU A 290 12.30 17.52 -16.53
CA LEU A 290 13.38 18.51 -16.46
C LEU A 290 14.15 18.47 -15.14
N ALA A 291 13.44 18.25 -14.02
CA ALA A 291 14.04 18.12 -12.70
C ALA A 291 14.92 16.88 -12.58
N GLU A 292 14.51 15.78 -13.20
CA GLU A 292 15.29 14.54 -13.26
C GLU A 292 16.58 14.74 -14.07
N VAL A 293 16.50 15.36 -15.24
CA VAL A 293 17.67 15.67 -16.07
C VAL A 293 18.62 16.65 -15.37
N ALA A 294 18.08 17.66 -14.68
CA ALA A 294 18.86 18.68 -13.97
C ALA A 294 19.30 18.25 -12.55
N GLN A 295 18.85 17.06 -12.06
CA GLN A 295 19.13 16.53 -10.71
C GLN A 295 18.72 17.49 -9.58
N LEU A 296 17.64 18.27 -9.78
CA LEU A 296 17.13 19.26 -8.83
C LEU A 296 16.07 18.61 -7.92
N THR A 297 16.48 18.12 -6.75
CA THR A 297 15.60 17.39 -5.80
C THR A 297 14.39 18.20 -5.35
N ALA A 298 14.54 19.49 -5.06
CA ALA A 298 13.43 20.36 -4.64
C ALA A 298 12.37 20.52 -5.75
N LEU A 299 12.80 20.68 -7.00
CA LEU A 299 11.91 20.79 -8.15
C LEU A 299 11.23 19.44 -8.42
N MET A 300 11.96 18.32 -8.30
CA MET A 300 11.43 16.97 -8.45
C MET A 300 10.34 16.68 -7.40
N THR A 301 10.57 17.01 -6.14
CA THR A 301 9.58 16.90 -5.08
C THR A 301 8.32 17.73 -5.38
N ALA A 302 8.49 19.00 -5.74
CA ALA A 302 7.37 19.90 -6.02
C ALA A 302 6.53 19.44 -7.22
N THR A 303 7.16 18.98 -8.29
CA THR A 303 6.48 18.50 -9.50
C THR A 303 5.83 17.12 -9.28
N ALA A 304 6.44 16.20 -8.53
CA ALA A 304 5.84 14.94 -8.17
C ALA A 304 4.57 15.14 -7.32
N VAL A 305 4.64 15.98 -6.28
CA VAL A 305 3.47 16.34 -5.45
C VAL A 305 2.42 17.06 -6.30
N GLY A 306 2.81 17.99 -7.16
CA GLY A 306 1.92 18.70 -8.08
C GLY A 306 1.16 17.75 -9.01
N THR A 307 1.83 16.74 -9.56
CA THR A 307 1.22 15.69 -10.39
C THR A 307 0.16 14.91 -9.62
N VAL A 308 0.50 14.43 -8.42
CA VAL A 308 -0.42 13.66 -7.56
C VAL A 308 -1.66 14.49 -7.21
N LEU A 309 -1.49 15.71 -6.73
CA LEU A 309 -2.62 16.59 -6.36
C LEU A 309 -3.51 16.93 -7.55
N SER A 310 -2.93 17.22 -8.72
CA SER A 310 -3.68 17.50 -9.94
C SER A 310 -4.46 16.27 -10.41
N CYS A 311 -3.89 15.07 -10.32
CA CYS A 311 -4.59 13.81 -10.64
C CYS A 311 -5.75 13.53 -9.66
N ILE A 312 -5.58 13.78 -8.36
CA ILE A 312 -6.65 13.66 -7.36
C ILE A 312 -7.81 14.61 -7.69
N VAL A 313 -7.51 15.87 -8.02
CA VAL A 313 -8.52 16.86 -8.43
C VAL A 313 -9.23 16.40 -9.70
N LEU A 314 -8.52 15.92 -10.70
CA LEU A 314 -9.11 15.40 -11.94
C LEU A 314 -10.08 14.24 -11.64
N GLY A 315 -9.65 13.28 -10.83
CA GLY A 315 -10.47 12.14 -10.40
C GLY A 315 -11.74 12.58 -9.66
N SER A 316 -11.63 13.55 -8.76
CA SER A 316 -12.78 14.06 -7.99
C SER A 316 -13.88 14.69 -8.87
N LEU A 317 -13.52 15.23 -10.03
CA LEU A 317 -14.44 15.84 -10.98
C LEU A 317 -15.17 14.83 -11.86
N PHE A 318 -14.70 13.58 -11.92
CA PHE A 318 -15.21 12.56 -12.84
C PHE A 318 -16.67 12.19 -12.54
N ILE A 319 -17.02 11.91 -11.29
CA ILE A 319 -18.40 11.57 -10.88
C ILE A 319 -19.38 12.72 -11.15
N PRO A 320 -19.14 13.97 -10.67
CA PRO A 320 -20.02 15.09 -10.98
C PRO A 320 -20.19 15.34 -12.48
N TRP A 321 -19.12 15.18 -13.26
CA TRP A 321 -19.17 15.34 -14.72
C TRP A 321 -20.07 14.30 -15.40
N ILE A 322 -19.93 13.00 -15.05
CA ILE A 322 -20.79 11.92 -15.56
C ILE A 322 -22.25 12.21 -15.25
N VAL A 323 -22.57 12.50 -13.97
CA VAL A 323 -23.95 12.73 -13.52
C VAL A 323 -24.58 13.92 -14.25
N THR A 324 -23.84 15.00 -14.45
CA THR A 324 -24.33 16.17 -15.17
C THR A 324 -24.53 15.90 -16.67
N ARG A 325 -23.69 15.07 -17.29
CA ARG A 325 -23.80 14.68 -18.69
C ARG A 325 -25.01 13.78 -18.94
N LEU A 326 -25.21 12.77 -18.09
CA LEU A 326 -26.38 11.87 -18.15
C LEU A 326 -27.69 12.61 -17.92
N GLY A 327 -27.72 13.56 -16.97
CA GLY A 327 -28.90 14.40 -16.71
C GLY A 327 -29.28 15.26 -17.90
N ARG A 328 -28.32 15.79 -18.65
CA ARG A 328 -28.57 16.55 -19.90
C ARG A 328 -29.17 15.68 -21.00
N ASN A 329 -28.61 14.52 -21.22
CA ASN A 329 -29.11 13.60 -22.24
C ASN A 329 -30.58 13.22 -21.98
N ARG A 330 -30.93 12.92 -20.72
CA ARG A 330 -32.31 12.63 -20.32
C ARG A 330 -33.26 13.81 -20.53
N ALA A 331 -32.81 15.03 -20.25
CA ALA A 331 -33.60 16.24 -20.45
C ALA A 331 -33.84 16.52 -21.95
N THR A 332 -32.84 16.28 -22.80
CA THR A 332 -32.95 16.42 -24.25
C THR A 332 -33.92 15.40 -24.84
N ILE A 333 -33.82 14.13 -24.42
CA ILE A 333 -34.74 13.08 -24.85
C ILE A 333 -36.19 13.38 -24.45
N ARG A 334 -36.42 13.87 -23.21
CA ARG A 334 -37.76 14.30 -22.77
C ARG A 334 -38.32 15.47 -23.57
N ARG A 335 -37.47 16.44 -23.94
CA ARG A 335 -37.89 17.58 -24.78
C ARG A 335 -38.25 17.13 -26.19
N MET A 336 -37.48 16.20 -26.79
CA MET A 336 -37.79 15.67 -28.10
C MET A 336 -39.11 14.86 -28.10
N ARG A 337 -39.34 14.05 -27.06
CA ARG A 337 -40.57 13.27 -26.93
C ARG A 337 -41.82 14.15 -26.76
N GLY A 338 -41.74 15.16 -25.90
CA GLY A 338 -42.85 16.11 -25.72
C GLY A 338 -43.13 16.97 -26.97
N LYS A 339 -42.09 17.22 -27.81
CA LYS A 339 -42.29 17.92 -29.07
C LYS A 339 -42.98 17.01 -30.12
N ALA A 340 -42.62 15.72 -30.17
CA ALA A 340 -43.25 14.75 -31.03
C ALA A 340 -44.72 14.46 -30.66
N GLU A 341 -45.07 14.47 -29.37
CA GLU A 341 -46.43 14.33 -28.87
C GLU A 341 -47.31 15.55 -29.25
N ASN A 342 -46.75 16.78 -29.23
CA ASN A 342 -47.48 18.00 -29.61
C ASN A 342 -47.62 18.21 -31.12
N GLU A 343 -46.86 17.51 -31.97
CA GLU A 343 -46.99 17.51 -33.46
C GLU A 343 -47.99 16.49 -33.95
N GLN A 344 -48.49 15.59 -33.10
CA GLN A 344 -49.50 14.57 -33.45
C GLN A 344 -50.92 14.95 -33.00
N VAL A 345 -51.14 16.10 -32.35
CA VAL A 345 -52.44 16.68 -31.99
C VAL A 345 -52.72 17.85 -32.94
#